data_d06d0f82ecf192d8a1699f4d985dc6fb
#
_entry.id   d06d0f82ecf192d8a1699f4d985dc6fb
#
_cell.length_a   1.000
_cell.length_b   1.000
_cell.length_c   1.000
_cell.angle_alpha   90.00
_cell.angle_beta   90.00
_cell.angle_gamma   90.00
#
_symmetry.space_group_name_H-M   'P 1'
#
loop_
_entity.id
_entity.type
_entity.pdbx_description
1 polymer ?
#
loop_
_entity_poly.entity_id
_entity_poly.type
_entity_poly.pdbx_seq_one_letter_code
_entity_poly.pdbx_strand_id
1 'polypeptide(L)'
;MITVSNVSVQFGKRVLFNDVNLKFTSGNCYGIIGANGAGKSTFLKTISGELDPTTGSIMLAPGERLSVLSQDHFKWDAFTVMDTVMMGHTVLWDIMKQREVLYAKEDFTDEDGLKVSELEEKFAELDGWNAESDAAALLSGLGIKEDKHYLLMGELNNKEKVRVMLAQALYGNPDNLLLDEPTNDL
;
A
#
# COMPACT_ATOMS: atom_id res chain seq x y z
N MET A 1 -10.68 -10.89 -2.60
CA MET A 1 -10.57 -12.32 -2.18
C MET A 1 -9.18 -12.82 -2.52
N ILE A 2 -8.45 -13.40 -1.56
CA ILE A 2 -7.11 -13.99 -1.78
C ILE A 2 -7.22 -15.50 -1.71
N THR A 3 -6.64 -16.20 -2.68
CA THR A 3 -6.58 -17.66 -2.73
C THR A 3 -5.13 -18.11 -2.67
N VAL A 4 -4.80 -18.95 -1.68
CA VAL A 4 -3.49 -19.55 -1.45
C VAL A 4 -3.61 -21.03 -1.80
N SER A 5 -2.80 -21.53 -2.73
CA SER A 5 -2.90 -22.89 -3.25
C SER A 5 -1.55 -23.60 -3.22
N ASN A 6 -1.44 -24.63 -2.39
CA ASN A 6 -0.28 -25.52 -2.21
C ASN A 6 1.02 -24.75 -1.92
N VAL A 7 0.92 -23.64 -1.19
CA VAL A 7 2.04 -22.73 -0.93
C VAL A 7 2.95 -23.30 0.13
N SER A 8 4.24 -23.38 -0.22
CA SER A 8 5.31 -23.75 0.71
C SER A 8 6.42 -22.71 0.66
N VAL A 9 7.04 -22.43 1.80
CA VAL A 9 8.23 -21.59 1.90
C VAL A 9 9.32 -22.29 2.69
N GLN A 10 10.50 -22.37 2.07
CA GLN A 10 11.68 -23.01 2.63
C GLN A 10 12.92 -22.16 2.43
N PHE A 11 13.73 -21.99 3.47
CA PHE A 11 15.05 -21.35 3.40
C PHE A 11 16.16 -22.39 3.65
N GLY A 12 16.87 -22.76 2.59
CA GLY A 12 17.85 -23.83 2.64
C GLY A 12 17.20 -25.15 3.09
N LYS A 13 17.59 -25.68 4.26
CA LYS A 13 17.02 -26.91 4.84
C LYS A 13 15.84 -26.68 5.78
N ARG A 14 15.53 -25.40 6.11
CA ARG A 14 14.47 -25.07 7.05
C ARG A 14 13.16 -24.80 6.30
N VAL A 15 12.19 -25.68 6.48
CA VAL A 15 10.82 -25.46 6.03
C VAL A 15 10.10 -24.61 7.07
N LEU A 16 9.52 -23.49 6.67
CA LEU A 16 8.70 -22.63 7.54
C LEU A 16 7.25 -23.10 7.55
N PHE A 17 6.69 -23.32 6.39
CA PHE A 17 5.37 -23.91 6.22
C PHE A 17 5.32 -24.66 4.88
N ASN A 18 4.44 -25.64 4.81
CA ASN A 18 4.34 -26.55 3.66
C ASN A 18 2.89 -26.83 3.31
N ASP A 19 2.61 -26.82 2.00
CA ASP A 19 1.31 -27.19 1.42
C ASP A 19 0.12 -26.42 2.03
N VAL A 20 0.27 -25.10 2.20
CA VAL A 20 -0.76 -24.23 2.74
C VAL A 20 -1.83 -23.99 1.68
N ASN A 21 -3.07 -24.29 2.04
CA ASN A 21 -4.25 -24.07 1.22
C ASN A 21 -5.27 -23.24 2.02
N LEU A 22 -5.48 -21.99 1.63
CA LEU A 22 -6.35 -21.05 2.33
C LEU A 22 -7.12 -20.17 1.34
N LYS A 23 -8.29 -19.71 1.78
CA LYS A 23 -9.10 -18.74 1.03
C LYS A 23 -9.57 -17.65 1.98
N PHE A 24 -9.15 -16.42 1.70
CA PHE A 24 -9.59 -15.23 2.42
C PHE A 24 -10.72 -14.57 1.64
N THR A 25 -11.90 -14.53 2.24
CA THR A 25 -13.11 -13.97 1.60
C THR A 25 -13.37 -12.55 2.08
N SER A 26 -14.01 -11.75 1.25
CA SER A 26 -14.35 -10.35 1.55
C SER A 26 -15.24 -10.22 2.81
N GLY A 27 -15.11 -9.10 3.50
CA GLY A 27 -15.92 -8.77 4.69
C GLY A 27 -15.53 -9.51 5.96
N ASN A 28 -14.41 -10.25 5.96
CA ASN A 28 -13.90 -10.97 7.12
C ASN A 28 -12.55 -10.45 7.58
N CYS A 29 -12.31 -10.52 8.90
CA CYS A 29 -11.01 -10.29 9.50
C CYS A 29 -10.39 -11.64 9.89
N TYR A 30 -9.16 -11.88 9.45
CA TYR A 30 -8.42 -13.12 9.71
C TYR A 30 -7.20 -12.83 10.58
N GLY A 31 -7.07 -13.54 11.70
CA GLY A 31 -5.91 -13.47 12.58
C GLY A 31 -4.95 -14.64 12.33
N ILE A 32 -3.68 -14.34 12.05
CA ILE A 32 -2.60 -15.34 11.94
C ILE A 32 -1.90 -15.43 13.29
N ILE A 33 -2.04 -16.57 13.95
CA ILE A 33 -1.50 -16.81 15.30
C ILE A 33 -0.41 -17.86 15.25
N GLY A 34 0.64 -17.68 16.03
CA GLY A 34 1.75 -18.63 16.16
C GLY A 34 2.91 -18.04 16.96
N ALA A 35 3.82 -18.90 17.39
CA ALA A 35 5.02 -18.51 18.13
C ALA A 35 5.92 -17.55 17.32
N ASN A 36 6.81 -16.82 18.01
CA ASN A 36 7.81 -16.00 17.35
C ASN A 36 8.74 -16.89 16.50
N GLY A 37 9.02 -16.46 15.27
CA GLY A 37 9.80 -17.24 14.31
C GLY A 37 9.04 -18.39 13.62
N ALA A 38 7.71 -18.52 13.82
CA ALA A 38 6.88 -19.54 13.15
C ALA A 38 6.61 -19.24 11.67
N GLY A 39 7.03 -18.05 11.16
CA GLY A 39 6.86 -17.70 9.75
C GLY A 39 5.67 -16.78 9.45
N LYS A 40 5.01 -16.18 10.47
CA LYS A 40 3.85 -15.28 10.28
C LYS A 40 4.15 -14.13 9.32
N SER A 41 5.18 -13.33 9.61
CA SER A 41 5.59 -12.21 8.74
C SER A 41 6.08 -12.70 7.38
N THR A 42 6.72 -13.88 7.31
CA THR A 42 7.10 -14.49 6.03
C THR A 42 5.87 -14.85 5.21
N PHE A 43 4.82 -15.38 5.84
CA PHE A 43 3.58 -15.69 5.15
C PHE A 43 2.88 -14.44 4.63
N LEU A 44 2.84 -13.34 5.43
CA LEU A 44 2.32 -12.05 4.98
C LEU A 44 3.11 -11.50 3.79
N LYS A 45 4.47 -11.57 3.83
CA LYS A 45 5.33 -11.18 2.71
C LYS A 45 5.10 -12.04 1.46
N THR A 46 4.76 -13.32 1.64
CA THR A 46 4.42 -14.18 0.52
C THR A 46 3.06 -13.80 -0.08
N ILE A 47 2.08 -13.44 0.75
CA ILE A 47 0.77 -12.95 0.28
C ILE A 47 0.90 -11.60 -0.42
N SER A 48 1.77 -10.71 0.08
CA SER A 48 1.99 -9.39 -0.52
C SER A 48 2.76 -9.43 -1.84
N GLY A 49 3.39 -10.56 -2.17
CA GLY A 49 4.27 -10.68 -3.33
C GLY A 49 5.69 -10.13 -3.12
N GLU A 50 6.03 -9.73 -1.88
CA GLU A 50 7.40 -9.34 -1.52
C GLU A 50 8.37 -10.53 -1.48
N LEU A 51 7.83 -11.74 -1.29
CA LEU A 51 8.57 -12.98 -1.26
C LEU A 51 7.86 -14.03 -2.12
N ASP A 52 8.58 -14.57 -3.11
CA ASP A 52 8.08 -15.68 -3.90
C ASP A 52 8.00 -16.96 -3.07
N PRO A 53 6.91 -17.74 -3.16
CA PRO A 53 6.83 -19.05 -2.54
C PRO A 53 7.80 -20.04 -3.20
N THR A 54 8.28 -21.02 -2.44
CA THR A 54 9.09 -22.11 -2.98
C THR A 54 8.26 -22.99 -3.92
N THR A 55 7.00 -23.24 -3.57
CA THR A 55 6.01 -23.96 -4.37
C THR A 55 4.62 -23.36 -4.19
N GLY A 56 3.72 -23.64 -5.10
CA GLY A 56 2.33 -23.17 -5.04
C GLY A 56 2.13 -21.78 -5.65
N SER A 57 0.96 -21.22 -5.46
CA SER A 57 0.60 -19.91 -5.99
C SER A 57 -0.35 -19.17 -5.07
N ILE A 58 -0.28 -17.84 -5.15
CA ILE A 58 -1.21 -16.93 -4.48
C ILE A 58 -1.87 -16.09 -5.55
N MET A 59 -3.19 -16.02 -5.52
CA MET A 59 -3.98 -15.25 -6.47
C MET A 59 -4.87 -14.26 -5.73
N LEU A 60 -4.80 -13.00 -6.14
CA LEU A 60 -5.75 -11.97 -5.80
C LEU A 60 -6.88 -11.96 -6.84
N ALA A 61 -8.11 -11.74 -6.43
CA ALA A 61 -9.22 -11.65 -7.36
C ALA A 61 -9.00 -10.47 -8.34
N PRO A 62 -9.38 -10.63 -9.63
CA PRO A 62 -9.19 -9.58 -10.62
C PRO A 62 -9.85 -8.26 -10.21
N GLY A 63 -9.12 -7.15 -10.36
CA GLY A 63 -9.59 -5.81 -10.03
C GLY A 63 -9.52 -5.44 -8.55
N GLU A 64 -9.23 -6.39 -7.64
CA GLU A 64 -9.04 -6.09 -6.22
C GLU A 64 -7.66 -5.52 -5.93
N ARG A 65 -7.60 -4.59 -5.00
CA ARG A 65 -6.35 -3.99 -4.50
C ARG A 65 -5.94 -4.61 -3.19
N LEU A 66 -4.64 -4.87 -3.07
CA LEU A 66 -3.99 -5.30 -1.85
C LEU A 66 -3.11 -4.17 -1.32
N SER A 67 -3.26 -3.85 -0.05
CA SER A 67 -2.40 -2.91 0.66
C SER A 67 -1.73 -3.58 1.85
N VAL A 68 -0.52 -3.12 2.16
CA VAL A 68 0.31 -3.68 3.23
C VAL A 68 0.79 -2.55 4.13
N LEU A 69 0.62 -2.70 5.44
CA LEU A 69 1.26 -1.81 6.39
C LEU A 69 2.75 -2.16 6.47
N SER A 70 3.59 -1.29 5.94
CA SER A 70 5.04 -1.47 5.98
C SER A 70 5.57 -1.30 7.40
N GLN A 71 6.58 -2.08 7.77
CA GLN A 71 7.30 -1.96 9.05
C GLN A 71 8.50 -0.99 8.97
N ASP A 72 8.93 -0.61 7.77
CA ASP A 72 10.04 0.34 7.58
C ASP A 72 9.53 1.78 7.66
N HIS A 73 9.62 2.34 8.85
CA HIS A 73 9.15 3.70 9.14
C HIS A 73 10.04 4.80 8.55
N PHE A 74 11.24 4.47 8.08
CA PHE A 74 12.23 5.44 7.60
C PHE A 74 12.28 5.55 6.07
N LYS A 75 11.67 4.60 5.38
CA LYS A 75 11.65 4.54 3.91
C LYS A 75 11.15 5.83 3.26
N TRP A 76 10.27 6.55 3.95
CA TRP A 76 9.55 7.71 3.43
C TRP A 76 10.05 9.04 3.99
N ASP A 77 11.13 9.07 4.77
CA ASP A 77 11.62 10.26 5.48
C ASP A 77 11.85 11.49 4.59
N ALA A 78 12.14 11.29 3.31
CA ALA A 78 12.36 12.36 2.33
C ALA A 78 11.08 12.89 1.65
N PHE A 79 9.92 12.28 1.90
CA PHE A 79 8.65 12.67 1.31
C PHE A 79 7.79 13.43 2.32
N THR A 80 6.85 14.23 1.82
CA THR A 80 5.87 14.86 2.69
C THR A 80 4.89 13.82 3.25
N VAL A 81 4.27 14.16 4.37
CA VAL A 81 3.23 13.33 5.00
C VAL A 81 2.09 13.09 4.01
N MET A 82 1.64 14.13 3.31
CA MET A 82 0.58 14.07 2.31
C MET A 82 0.95 13.15 1.14
N ASP A 83 2.12 13.36 0.52
CA ASP A 83 2.60 12.52 -0.57
C ASP A 83 2.71 11.06 -0.14
N THR A 84 3.23 10.81 1.08
CA THR A 84 3.38 9.46 1.62
C THR A 84 2.04 8.74 1.68
N VAL A 85 0.97 9.40 2.11
CA VAL A 85 -0.38 8.79 2.13
C VAL A 85 -0.86 8.52 0.72
N MET A 86 -0.77 9.49 -0.19
CA MET A 86 -1.24 9.35 -1.58
C MET A 86 -0.49 8.24 -2.35
N MET A 87 0.79 7.99 -2.04
CA MET A 87 1.56 6.85 -2.57
C MET A 87 0.96 5.48 -2.22
N GLY A 88 0.05 5.39 -1.25
CA GLY A 88 -0.70 4.18 -0.92
C GLY A 88 -1.61 3.70 -2.07
N HIS A 89 -1.99 4.59 -2.99
CA HIS A 89 -2.67 4.25 -4.22
C HIS A 89 -1.73 4.44 -5.42
N THR A 90 -0.87 3.47 -5.66
CA THR A 90 0.25 3.56 -6.63
C THR A 90 -0.21 3.97 -8.03
N VAL A 91 -1.32 3.42 -8.53
CA VAL A 91 -1.84 3.77 -9.87
C VAL A 91 -2.25 5.24 -9.95
N LEU A 92 -2.98 5.73 -8.96
CA LEU A 92 -3.40 7.14 -8.91
C LEU A 92 -2.17 8.05 -8.77
N TRP A 93 -1.23 7.69 -7.89
CA TRP A 93 0.02 8.42 -7.70
C TRP A 93 0.84 8.53 -8.99
N ASP A 94 1.00 7.44 -9.71
CA ASP A 94 1.72 7.41 -10.99
C ASP A 94 1.04 8.31 -12.04
N ILE A 95 -0.29 8.30 -12.11
CA ILE A 95 -1.05 9.19 -12.99
C ILE A 95 -0.81 10.66 -12.62
N MET A 96 -0.88 11.00 -11.31
CA MET A 96 -0.61 12.36 -10.83
C MET A 96 0.79 12.84 -11.26
N LYS A 97 1.81 12.01 -11.07
CA LYS A 97 3.19 12.35 -11.45
C LYS A 97 3.39 12.46 -12.96
N GLN A 98 2.78 11.59 -13.75
CA GLN A 98 2.82 11.71 -15.21
C GLN A 98 2.15 12.99 -15.70
N ARG A 99 1.01 13.37 -15.11
CA ARG A 99 0.33 14.65 -15.42
C ARG A 99 1.22 15.84 -15.09
N GLU A 100 1.82 15.89 -13.89
CA GLU A 100 2.76 16.96 -13.50
C GLU A 100 3.90 17.12 -14.51
N VAL A 101 4.52 16.02 -14.93
CA VAL A 101 5.63 16.03 -15.90
C VAL A 101 5.16 16.56 -17.26
N LEU A 102 3.99 16.12 -17.74
CA LEU A 102 3.46 16.56 -19.04
C LEU A 102 3.06 18.02 -19.04
N TYR A 103 2.42 18.51 -17.97
CA TYR A 103 2.04 19.92 -17.85
C TYR A 103 3.23 20.86 -17.67
N ALA A 104 4.36 20.35 -17.14
CA ALA A 104 5.58 21.12 -16.98
C ALA A 104 6.47 21.22 -18.26
N LYS A 105 6.06 20.53 -19.35
CA LYS A 105 6.83 20.57 -20.61
C LYS A 105 6.75 21.94 -21.27
N GLU A 106 7.89 22.50 -21.63
CA GLU A 106 7.97 23.73 -22.44
C GLU A 106 7.57 23.47 -23.90
N ASP A 107 8.01 22.32 -24.46
CA ASP A 107 7.70 21.88 -25.83
C ASP A 107 6.53 20.87 -25.83
N PHE A 108 5.31 21.37 -25.63
CA PHE A 108 4.12 20.53 -25.59
C PHE A 108 3.65 20.19 -27.00
N THR A 109 3.52 18.90 -27.31
CA THR A 109 3.14 18.37 -28.64
C THR A 109 1.69 17.90 -28.69
N ASP A 110 1.14 17.67 -29.89
CA ASP A 110 -0.17 17.05 -30.07
C ASP A 110 -0.24 15.64 -29.46
N GLU A 111 0.85 14.88 -29.51
CA GLU A 111 0.97 13.57 -28.87
C GLU A 111 0.88 13.69 -27.33
N ASP A 112 1.53 14.68 -26.75
CA ASP A 112 1.41 14.98 -25.32
C ASP A 112 -0.04 15.31 -24.94
N GLY A 113 -0.75 16.05 -25.82
CA GLY A 113 -2.17 16.37 -25.64
C GLY A 113 -3.07 15.14 -25.59
N LEU A 114 -2.85 14.17 -26.47
CA LEU A 114 -3.58 12.90 -26.44
C LEU A 114 -3.30 12.13 -25.14
N LYS A 115 -2.02 12.05 -24.74
CA LYS A 115 -1.64 11.38 -23.52
C LYS A 115 -2.21 12.04 -22.26
N VAL A 116 -2.24 13.37 -22.21
CA VAL A 116 -2.90 14.11 -21.12
C VAL A 116 -4.38 13.75 -21.05
N SER A 117 -5.08 13.71 -22.19
CA SER A 117 -6.50 13.36 -22.22
C SER A 117 -6.77 11.97 -21.67
N GLU A 118 -5.95 10.97 -22.01
CA GLU A 118 -6.05 9.62 -21.46
C GLU A 118 -5.78 9.58 -19.94
N LEU A 119 -4.80 10.35 -19.47
CA LEU A 119 -4.49 10.45 -18.06
C LEU A 119 -5.59 11.16 -17.25
N GLU A 120 -6.22 12.20 -17.83
CA GLU A 120 -7.34 12.91 -17.21
C GLU A 120 -8.57 12.00 -17.05
N GLU A 121 -8.87 11.17 -18.07
CA GLU A 121 -9.95 10.20 -17.98
C GLU A 121 -9.70 9.20 -16.84
N LYS A 122 -8.53 8.60 -16.79
CA LYS A 122 -8.15 7.67 -15.71
C LYS A 122 -8.10 8.33 -14.33
N PHE A 123 -7.63 9.59 -14.28
CA PHE A 123 -7.58 10.36 -13.05
C PHE A 123 -8.99 10.63 -12.50
N ALA A 124 -9.93 10.97 -13.37
CA ALA A 124 -11.33 11.16 -13.00
C ALA A 124 -12.00 9.85 -12.56
N GLU A 125 -11.74 8.73 -13.26
CA GLU A 125 -12.26 7.40 -12.89
C GLU A 125 -11.80 6.96 -11.49
N LEU A 126 -10.60 7.35 -11.08
CA LEU A 126 -10.02 7.03 -9.76
C LEU A 126 -10.33 8.10 -8.70
N ASP A 127 -11.26 9.01 -8.98
CA ASP A 127 -11.62 10.12 -8.08
C ASP A 127 -10.43 11.02 -7.68
N GLY A 128 -9.49 11.20 -8.60
CA GLY A 128 -8.24 11.89 -8.37
C GLY A 128 -8.40 13.35 -7.93
N TRP A 129 -9.52 13.99 -8.27
CA TRP A 129 -9.82 15.36 -7.83
C TRP A 129 -10.00 15.50 -6.32
N ASN A 130 -10.41 14.42 -5.64
CA ASN A 130 -10.57 14.36 -4.20
C ASN A 130 -9.35 13.75 -3.47
N ALA A 131 -8.31 13.36 -4.22
CA ALA A 131 -7.15 12.64 -3.70
C ALA A 131 -6.52 13.27 -2.45
N GLU A 132 -6.27 14.57 -2.49
CA GLU A 132 -5.64 15.32 -1.39
C GLU A 132 -6.60 15.49 -0.21
N SER A 133 -7.88 15.76 -0.47
CA SER A 133 -8.88 15.91 0.59
C SER A 133 -9.15 14.58 1.32
N ASP A 134 -9.15 13.48 0.60
CA ASP A 134 -9.32 12.15 1.18
C ASP A 134 -8.10 11.74 2.03
N ALA A 135 -6.89 12.04 1.54
CA ALA A 135 -5.66 11.84 2.30
C ALA A 135 -5.66 12.68 3.59
N ALA A 136 -6.06 13.96 3.50
CA ALA A 136 -6.17 14.85 4.66
C ALA A 136 -7.22 14.37 5.68
N ALA A 137 -8.36 13.85 5.20
CA ALA A 137 -9.40 13.28 6.06
C ALA A 137 -8.88 12.05 6.83
N LEU A 138 -8.15 11.14 6.15
CA LEU A 138 -7.53 9.98 6.78
C LEU A 138 -6.49 10.39 7.83
N LEU A 139 -5.60 11.32 7.49
CA LEU A 139 -4.58 11.84 8.41
C LEU A 139 -5.21 12.45 9.66
N SER A 140 -6.22 13.31 9.49
CA SER A 140 -6.94 13.93 10.60
C SER A 140 -7.68 12.89 11.46
N GLY A 141 -8.30 11.88 10.83
CA GLY A 141 -8.97 10.76 11.49
C GLY A 141 -8.01 9.91 12.35
N LEU A 142 -6.75 9.81 11.96
CA LEU A 142 -5.68 9.14 12.70
C LEU A 142 -4.90 10.07 13.66
N GLY A 143 -5.38 11.30 13.85
CA GLY A 143 -4.84 12.26 14.81
C GLY A 143 -3.56 12.97 14.36
N ILE A 144 -3.29 13.01 13.05
CA ILE A 144 -2.25 13.87 12.47
C ILE A 144 -2.89 15.22 12.14
N LYS A 145 -2.42 16.27 12.78
CA LYS A 145 -2.96 17.63 12.63
C LYS A 145 -2.62 18.21 11.26
N GLU A 146 -3.45 19.13 10.75
CA GLU A 146 -3.30 19.75 9.43
C GLU A 146 -1.96 20.48 9.25
N ASP A 147 -1.42 21.11 10.30
CA ASP A 147 -0.12 21.78 10.28
C ASP A 147 1.05 20.84 9.98
N LYS A 148 0.85 19.51 10.10
CA LYS A 148 1.85 18.48 9.82
C LYS A 148 1.70 17.82 8.46
N HIS A 149 0.61 18.04 7.73
CA HIS A 149 0.34 17.32 6.48
C HIS A 149 1.40 17.57 5.40
N TYR A 150 2.04 18.74 5.42
CA TYR A 150 3.06 19.12 4.43
C TYR A 150 4.50 19.10 4.98
N LEU A 151 4.69 18.66 6.24
CA LEU A 151 6.02 18.40 6.78
C LEU A 151 6.61 17.14 6.12
N LEU A 152 7.94 17.01 6.17
CA LEU A 152 8.58 15.77 5.78
C LEU A 152 8.32 14.68 6.84
N MET A 153 8.19 13.44 6.37
CA MET A 153 8.05 12.29 7.27
C MET A 153 9.19 12.21 8.30
N GLY A 154 10.42 12.61 7.91
CA GLY A 154 11.58 12.67 8.79
C GLY A 154 11.42 13.60 9.99
N GLU A 155 10.52 14.60 9.94
CA GLU A 155 10.25 15.56 11.01
C GLU A 155 9.24 15.05 12.05
N LEU A 156 8.54 13.95 11.75
CA LEU A 156 7.58 13.33 12.65
C LEU A 156 8.26 12.41 13.67
N ASN A 157 7.64 12.28 14.85
CA ASN A 157 8.03 11.24 15.79
C ASN A 157 7.56 9.84 15.32
N ASN A 158 8.11 8.78 15.90
CA ASN A 158 7.84 7.41 15.46
C ASN A 158 6.35 7.04 15.51
N LYS A 159 5.61 7.45 16.54
CA LYS A 159 4.17 7.18 16.64
C LYS A 159 3.37 7.88 15.54
N GLU A 160 3.74 9.09 15.19
CA GLU A 160 3.11 9.81 14.07
C GLU A 160 3.45 9.14 12.74
N LYS A 161 4.70 8.72 12.52
CA LYS A 161 5.09 7.96 11.32
C LYS A 161 4.24 6.71 11.14
N VAL A 162 4.05 5.91 12.19
CA VAL A 162 3.21 4.70 12.14
C VAL A 162 1.77 5.04 11.76
N ARG A 163 1.20 6.12 12.30
CA ARG A 163 -0.15 6.56 11.94
C ARG A 163 -0.26 7.01 10.49
N VAL A 164 0.75 7.73 9.98
CA VAL A 164 0.80 8.12 8.57
C VAL A 164 0.90 6.88 7.67
N MET A 165 1.71 5.90 8.03
CA MET A 165 1.81 4.64 7.28
C MET A 165 0.52 3.82 7.33
N LEU A 166 -0.22 3.89 8.43
CA LEU A 166 -1.57 3.31 8.50
C LEU A 166 -2.53 4.06 7.57
N ALA A 167 -2.46 5.40 7.52
CA ALA A 167 -3.22 6.19 6.55
C ALA A 167 -2.86 5.78 5.11
N GLN A 168 -1.56 5.66 4.79
CA GLN A 168 -1.08 5.18 3.50
C GLN A 168 -1.68 3.82 3.13
N ALA A 169 -1.67 2.87 4.07
CA ALA A 169 -2.19 1.52 3.83
C ALA A 169 -3.71 1.51 3.62
N LEU A 170 -4.45 2.42 4.24
CA LEU A 170 -5.91 2.56 4.11
C LEU A 170 -6.33 3.41 2.91
N TYR A 171 -5.41 4.21 2.36
CA TYR A 171 -5.73 5.18 1.33
C TYR A 171 -6.29 4.53 0.05
N GLY A 172 -7.37 5.13 -0.46
CA GLY A 172 -8.08 4.64 -1.64
C GLY A 172 -8.85 3.34 -1.41
N ASN A 173 -9.23 3.01 -0.15
CA ASN A 173 -10.08 1.89 0.21
C ASN A 173 -9.64 0.53 -0.40
N PRO A 174 -8.49 -0.04 -0.01
CA PRO A 174 -8.05 -1.32 -0.54
C PRO A 174 -9.04 -2.44 -0.18
N ASP A 175 -9.25 -3.38 -1.11
CA ASP A 175 -10.14 -4.54 -0.89
C ASP A 175 -9.55 -5.53 0.12
N ASN A 176 -8.23 -5.56 0.19
CA ASN A 176 -7.50 -6.44 1.10
C ASN A 176 -6.40 -5.64 1.80
N LEU A 177 -6.31 -5.77 3.12
CA LEU A 177 -5.32 -5.09 3.95
C LEU A 177 -4.53 -6.12 4.76
N LEU A 178 -3.20 -6.09 4.64
CA LEU A 178 -2.29 -6.91 5.43
C LEU A 178 -1.63 -6.06 6.51
N LEU A 179 -1.76 -6.50 7.75
CA LEU A 179 -1.17 -5.84 8.92
C LEU A 179 -0.26 -6.84 9.65
N ASP A 180 1.01 -6.51 9.80
CA ASP A 180 1.94 -7.28 10.63
C ASP A 180 2.19 -6.52 11.93
N GLU A 181 1.78 -7.12 13.06
CA GLU A 181 1.89 -6.56 14.42
C GLU A 181 1.42 -5.09 14.56
N PRO A 182 0.20 -4.74 14.10
CA PRO A 182 -0.21 -3.33 13.94
C PRO A 182 -0.32 -2.54 15.25
N THR A 183 -0.28 -3.20 16.41
CA THR A 183 -0.46 -2.56 17.72
C THR A 183 0.85 -2.26 18.45
N ASN A 184 1.98 -2.69 17.93
CA ASN A 184 3.25 -2.55 18.66
C ASN A 184 3.73 -1.11 18.81
N ASP A 185 3.31 -0.19 17.91
CA ASP A 185 3.79 1.19 17.86
C ASP A 185 2.68 2.25 17.76
N LEU A 186 1.41 1.87 18.01
CA LEU A 186 0.26 2.78 18.01
C LEU A 186 0.06 3.49 19.35
#